data_d6ab4a0024f0122e33a103279f892599
#
_entry.id   d6ab4a0024f0122e33a103279f892599
#
_cell.length_a   1.000
_cell.length_b   1.000
_cell.length_c   1.000
_cell.angle_alpha   90.00
_cell.angle_beta   90.00
_cell.angle_gamma   90.00
#
_symmetry.space_group_name_H-M   'P 1'
#
loop_
_entity.id
_entity.type
_entity.pdbx_description
1 polymer ?
#
loop_
_entity_poly.entity_id
_entity_poly.type
_entity_poly.pdbx_seq_one_letter_code
_entity_poly.pdbx_strand_id
1 'polypeptide(L)'
;VGSEMCIRDRLNYGYAVMRAGIARNLVVHGLEPCIGLHHRSELNNFNLADDLIEPFRPIVDLYVAQNFSKDDVVLTPRQKAGLFNLTNYLVKQADRRYRVMLSIDRVCMALANSVTAGENLLELPELIPLELHQYE
;
A
#
# COMPACT_ATOMS: atom_id res chain seq x y z
N VAL A 1 -23.01 13.71 -5.29
CA VAL A 1 -22.16 13.40 -6.43
C VAL A 1 -20.75 13.94 -6.20
N GLY A 2 -20.60 15.21 -5.82
CA GLY A 2 -19.29 15.83 -5.59
C GLY A 2 -18.52 15.22 -4.42
N SER A 3 -19.21 14.88 -3.31
CA SER A 3 -18.57 14.31 -2.12
C SER A 3 -18.04 12.89 -2.36
N GLU A 4 -18.76 12.07 -3.14
CA GLU A 4 -18.30 10.72 -3.48
C GLU A 4 -17.06 10.74 -4.37
N MET A 5 -17.02 11.66 -5.35
CA MET A 5 -15.85 11.85 -6.21
C MET A 5 -14.64 12.31 -5.40
N CYS A 6 -14.80 13.23 -4.46
CA CYS A 6 -13.72 13.72 -3.61
C CYS A 6 -13.12 12.62 -2.73
N ILE A 7 -13.97 11.77 -2.13
CA ILE A 7 -13.50 10.62 -1.33
C ILE A 7 -12.75 9.63 -2.22
N ARG A 8 -13.29 9.33 -3.39
CA ARG A 8 -12.64 8.44 -4.36
C ARG A 8 -11.27 8.96 -4.80
N ASP A 9 -11.14 10.26 -5.03
CA ASP A 9 -9.87 10.88 -5.40
C ASP A 9 -8.80 10.70 -4.31
N ARG A 10 -9.19 10.82 -3.06
CA ARG A 10 -8.30 10.62 -1.92
C ARG A 10 -7.89 9.16 -1.77
N LEU A 11 -8.83 8.25 -1.90
CA LEU A 11 -8.56 6.82 -1.89
C LEU A 11 -7.61 6.45 -3.04
N ASN A 12 -7.90 6.93 -4.24
CA ASN A 12 -7.07 6.66 -5.42
C ASN A 12 -5.64 7.21 -5.24
N TYR A 13 -5.50 8.39 -4.64
CA TYR A 13 -4.19 8.95 -4.36
C TYR A 13 -3.42 8.08 -3.35
N GLY A 14 -4.06 7.68 -2.27
CA GLY A 14 -3.46 6.80 -1.27
C GLY A 14 -3.06 5.44 -1.86
N TYR A 15 -3.91 4.84 -2.67
CA TYR A 15 -3.61 3.58 -3.36
C TYR A 15 -2.44 3.75 -4.34
N ALA A 16 -2.37 4.88 -5.05
CA ALA A 16 -1.26 5.16 -5.95
C ALA A 16 0.08 5.27 -5.22
N VAL A 17 0.08 5.87 -4.03
CA VAL A 17 1.27 5.93 -3.16
C VAL A 17 1.73 4.52 -2.77
N MET A 18 0.79 3.66 -2.34
CA MET A 18 1.11 2.28 -1.98
C MET A 18 1.60 1.48 -3.19
N ARG A 19 0.92 1.60 -4.32
CA ARG A 19 1.27 0.93 -5.57
C ARG A 19 2.69 1.28 -6.02
N ALA A 20 3.05 2.56 -5.96
CA ALA A 20 4.39 3.01 -6.32
C ALA A 20 5.46 2.43 -5.40
N GLY A 21 5.20 2.40 -4.09
CA GLY A 21 6.10 1.80 -3.11
C GLY A 21 6.30 0.31 -3.34
N ILE A 22 5.22 -0.42 -3.60
CA ILE A 22 5.25 -1.85 -3.90
C ILE A 22 6.03 -2.12 -5.19
N ALA A 23 5.74 -1.37 -6.26
CA ALA A 23 6.40 -1.55 -7.55
C ALA A 23 7.92 -1.36 -7.44
N ARG A 24 8.37 -0.33 -6.71
CA ARG A 24 9.79 -0.10 -6.47
C ARG A 24 10.45 -1.24 -5.72
N ASN A 25 9.79 -1.74 -4.68
CA ASN A 25 10.33 -2.84 -3.88
C ASN A 25 10.34 -4.16 -4.65
N LEU A 26 9.37 -4.41 -5.52
CA LEU A 26 9.38 -5.56 -6.41
C LEU A 26 10.63 -5.55 -7.29
N VAL A 27 10.94 -4.42 -7.91
CA VAL A 27 12.13 -4.28 -8.76
C VAL A 27 13.42 -4.48 -7.93
N VAL A 28 13.49 -3.90 -6.72
CA VAL A 28 14.64 -4.08 -5.83
C VAL A 28 14.89 -5.56 -5.54
N HIS A 29 13.85 -6.36 -5.38
CA HIS A 29 13.94 -7.80 -5.11
C HIS A 29 13.99 -8.66 -6.37
N GLY A 30 14.14 -8.06 -7.55
CA GLY A 30 14.31 -8.78 -8.81
C GLY A 30 13.02 -9.30 -9.42
N LEU A 31 11.87 -8.75 -9.05
CA LEU A 31 10.57 -9.15 -9.55
C LEU A 31 10.03 -8.12 -10.55
N GLU A 32 9.31 -8.62 -11.55
CA GLU A 32 8.67 -7.77 -12.56
C GLU A 32 7.27 -7.35 -12.11
N PRO A 33 7.00 -6.05 -11.88
CA PRO A 33 5.70 -5.58 -11.41
C PRO A 33 4.55 -5.88 -12.37
N CYS A 34 4.81 -6.08 -13.65
CA CYS A 34 3.79 -6.32 -14.67
C CYS A 34 3.31 -7.78 -14.74
N ILE A 35 4.02 -8.74 -14.16
CA ILE A 35 3.65 -10.16 -14.18
C ILE A 35 2.83 -10.47 -12.94
N GLY A 36 1.51 -10.42 -13.06
CA GLY A 36 0.60 -10.63 -11.95
C GLY A 36 0.28 -12.10 -11.71
N LEU A 37 -0.13 -12.39 -10.46
CA LEU A 37 -0.67 -13.68 -10.04
C LEU A 37 -2.16 -13.77 -10.38
N HIS A 38 -2.91 -12.72 -10.12
CA HIS A 38 -4.35 -12.60 -10.39
C HIS A 38 -4.63 -11.57 -11.47
N HIS A 39 -4.00 -10.40 -11.41
CA HIS A 39 -4.09 -9.36 -12.45
C HIS A 39 -3.21 -9.76 -13.63
N ARG A 40 -3.80 -9.97 -14.81
CA ARG A 40 -3.10 -10.48 -15.99
C ARG A 40 -3.38 -9.68 -17.25
N SER A 41 -3.71 -8.40 -17.12
CA SER A 41 -3.90 -7.55 -18.28
C SER A 41 -2.57 -7.24 -18.95
N GLU A 42 -2.46 -7.47 -20.25
CA GLU A 42 -1.26 -7.14 -21.03
C GLU A 42 -0.99 -5.63 -21.09
N LEU A 43 -2.02 -4.82 -20.85
CA LEU A 43 -1.94 -3.35 -20.86
C LEU A 43 -1.58 -2.76 -19.51
N ASN A 44 -1.54 -3.57 -18.42
CA ASN A 44 -1.25 -3.10 -17.08
C ASN A 44 0.19 -3.44 -16.71
N ASN A 45 1.03 -2.41 -16.59
CA ASN A 45 2.43 -2.55 -16.18
C ASN A 45 2.59 -2.85 -14.68
N PHE A 46 1.50 -2.86 -13.91
CA PHE A 46 1.53 -3.00 -12.45
C PHE A 46 0.70 -4.19 -11.95
N ASN A 47 0.52 -5.23 -12.76
CA ASN A 47 -0.30 -6.39 -12.38
C ASN A 47 0.12 -7.01 -11.05
N LEU A 48 1.40 -7.22 -10.82
CA LEU A 48 1.91 -7.80 -9.59
C LEU A 48 1.78 -6.83 -8.41
N ALA A 49 2.04 -5.55 -8.63
CA ALA A 49 1.83 -4.53 -7.59
C ALA A 49 0.36 -4.44 -7.19
N ASP A 50 -0.56 -4.57 -8.15
CA ASP A 50 -2.01 -4.56 -7.88
C ASP A 50 -2.43 -5.80 -7.09
N ASP A 51 -1.78 -6.94 -7.27
CA ASP A 51 -2.01 -8.12 -6.44
C ASP A 51 -1.55 -7.91 -4.99
N LEU A 52 -0.42 -7.26 -4.81
CA LEU A 52 0.18 -7.08 -3.48
C LEU A 52 -0.36 -5.88 -2.71
N ILE A 53 -1.10 -4.98 -3.34
CA ILE A 53 -1.68 -3.81 -2.66
C ILE A 53 -2.83 -4.19 -1.73
N GLU A 54 -3.52 -5.29 -1.99
CA GLU A 54 -4.75 -5.66 -1.28
C GLU A 54 -4.60 -5.63 0.26
N PRO A 55 -3.55 -6.22 0.86
CA PRO A 55 -3.42 -6.16 2.31
C PRO A 55 -3.09 -4.77 2.86
N PHE A 56 -2.70 -3.82 2.01
CA PHE A 56 -2.41 -2.43 2.39
C PHE A 56 -3.58 -1.47 2.12
N ARG A 57 -4.62 -1.90 1.41
CA ARG A 57 -5.80 -1.05 1.17
C ARG A 57 -6.50 -0.62 2.46
N PRO A 58 -6.68 -1.49 3.46
CA PRO A 58 -7.40 -1.10 4.67
C PRO A 58 -6.81 0.11 5.40
N ILE A 59 -5.49 0.28 5.42
CA ILE A 59 -4.90 1.44 6.09
C ILE A 59 -5.18 2.75 5.34
N VAL A 60 -5.24 2.70 4.02
CA VAL A 60 -5.65 3.85 3.20
C VAL A 60 -7.11 4.19 3.48
N ASP A 61 -7.97 3.19 3.48
CA ASP A 61 -9.40 3.36 3.73
C ASP A 61 -9.66 3.99 5.11
N LEU A 62 -8.99 3.48 6.14
CA LEU A 62 -9.14 3.98 7.50
C LEU A 62 -8.61 5.41 7.63
N TYR A 63 -7.46 5.70 7.04
CA TYR A 63 -6.88 7.04 7.07
C TYR A 63 -7.81 8.06 6.41
N VAL A 64 -8.33 7.74 5.25
CA VAL A 64 -9.26 8.63 4.52
C VAL A 64 -10.54 8.83 5.33
N ALA A 65 -11.09 7.76 5.90
CA ALA A 65 -12.30 7.85 6.72
C ALA A 65 -12.11 8.75 7.96
N GLN A 66 -10.94 8.76 8.57
CA GLN A 66 -10.66 9.51 9.79
C GLN A 66 -10.18 10.95 9.56
N ASN A 67 -9.57 11.24 8.42
CA ASN A 67 -8.86 12.49 8.18
C ASN A 67 -9.51 13.40 7.13
N PHE A 68 -10.52 12.91 6.41
CA PHE A 68 -11.20 13.70 5.40
C PHE A 68 -12.69 13.80 5.66
N SER A 69 -13.23 14.99 5.37
CA SER A 69 -14.66 15.28 5.46
C SER A 69 -15.30 15.20 4.07
N LYS A 70 -16.61 14.91 4.03
CA LYS A 70 -17.40 14.98 2.81
C LYS A 70 -17.42 16.39 2.19
N ASP A 71 -17.11 17.40 3.00
CA ASP A 71 -17.10 18.80 2.56
C ASP A 71 -15.77 19.22 1.92
N ASP A 72 -14.74 18.38 1.97
CA ASP A 72 -13.47 18.63 1.31
C ASP A 72 -13.63 18.53 -0.21
N VAL A 73 -13.53 19.65 -0.90
CA VAL A 73 -13.76 19.70 -2.35
C VAL A 73 -12.50 19.47 -3.16
N VAL A 74 -11.36 20.00 -2.67
CA VAL A 74 -10.07 19.94 -3.39
C VAL A 74 -9.05 19.19 -2.55
N LEU A 75 -8.27 18.32 -3.19
CA LEU A 75 -7.14 17.65 -2.56
C LEU A 75 -5.96 18.63 -2.49
N THR A 76 -5.75 19.21 -1.31
CA THR A 76 -4.71 20.21 -1.09
C THR A 76 -3.31 19.59 -1.05
N PRO A 77 -2.23 20.36 -1.28
CA PRO A 77 -0.86 19.86 -1.12
C PRO A 77 -0.58 19.27 0.26
N ARG A 78 -1.14 19.86 1.33
CA ARG A 78 -1.01 19.34 2.70
C ARG A 78 -1.68 17.99 2.85
N GLN A 79 -2.86 17.81 2.26
CA GLN A 79 -3.58 16.54 2.27
C GLN A 79 -2.83 15.47 1.47
N LYS A 80 -2.24 15.83 0.33
CA LYS A 80 -1.39 14.93 -0.46
C LYS A 80 -0.18 14.48 0.34
N ALA A 81 0.48 15.40 1.04
CA ALA A 81 1.61 15.08 1.92
C ALA A 81 1.21 14.12 3.04
N GLY A 82 0.03 14.30 3.62
CA GLY A 82 -0.51 13.38 4.63
C GLY A 82 -0.74 11.98 4.08
N LEU A 83 -1.33 11.87 2.90
CA LEU A 83 -1.53 10.58 2.23
C LEU A 83 -0.20 9.91 1.88
N PHE A 84 0.77 10.67 1.40
CA PHE A 84 2.12 10.16 1.15
C PHE A 84 2.78 9.65 2.42
N ASN A 85 2.54 10.29 3.56
CA ASN A 85 3.09 9.92 4.86
C ASN A 85 2.50 8.61 5.42
N LEU A 86 1.47 8.02 4.76
CA LEU A 86 0.93 6.71 5.14
C LEU A 86 2.01 5.63 5.21
N THR A 87 3.07 5.74 4.43
CA THR A 87 4.19 4.80 4.46
C THR A 87 4.93 4.76 5.79
N ASN A 88 4.73 5.77 6.64
CA ASN A 88 5.32 5.86 7.98
C ASN A 88 4.38 5.43 9.11
N TYR A 89 3.14 5.05 8.79
CA TYR A 89 2.21 4.48 9.76
C TYR A 89 2.55 3.01 10.02
N LEU A 90 2.11 2.51 11.16
CA LEU A 90 2.41 1.15 11.59
C LEU A 90 1.31 0.17 11.14
N VAL A 91 1.75 -1.02 10.76
CA VAL A 91 0.91 -2.20 10.56
C VAL A 91 1.50 -3.36 11.37
N LYS A 92 0.69 -4.38 11.61
CA LYS A 92 1.14 -5.61 12.28
C LYS A 92 1.50 -6.64 11.21
N GLN A 93 2.69 -7.21 11.32
CA GLN A 93 3.15 -8.28 10.44
C GLN A 93 4.04 -9.24 11.26
N ALA A 94 3.78 -10.55 11.17
CA ALA A 94 4.55 -11.54 11.92
C ALA A 94 4.61 -11.22 13.43
N ASP A 95 3.48 -10.83 14.03
CA ASP A 95 3.35 -10.48 15.45
C ASP A 95 4.19 -9.27 15.91
N ARG A 96 4.68 -8.47 14.99
CA ARG A 96 5.42 -7.23 15.24
C ARG A 96 4.79 -6.05 14.52
N ARG A 97 5.12 -4.85 14.96
CA ARG A 97 4.71 -3.61 14.32
C ARG A 97 5.83 -3.10 13.44
N TYR A 98 5.50 -2.86 12.17
CA TYR A 98 6.44 -2.29 11.20
C TYR A 98 5.80 -1.09 10.53
N ARG A 99 6.62 -0.12 10.11
CA ARG A 99 6.14 0.91 9.20
C ARG A 99 5.66 0.24 7.91
N VAL A 100 4.63 0.82 7.30
CA VAL A 100 4.11 0.35 6.00
C VAL A 100 5.26 0.17 5.00
N MET A 101 6.17 1.16 4.93
CA MET A 101 7.32 1.10 4.02
C MET A 101 8.17 -0.17 4.23
N LEU A 102 8.45 -0.53 5.48
CA LEU A 102 9.22 -1.73 5.78
C LEU A 102 8.40 -3.01 5.58
N SER A 103 7.11 -2.97 5.89
CA SER A 103 6.20 -4.08 5.65
C SER A 103 6.11 -4.41 4.15
N ILE A 104 6.05 -3.40 3.29
CA ILE A 104 6.08 -3.57 1.83
C ILE A 104 7.37 -4.27 1.40
N ASP A 105 8.52 -3.81 1.90
CA ASP A 105 9.82 -4.44 1.61
C ASP A 105 9.83 -5.92 2.02
N ARG A 106 9.32 -6.22 3.22
CA ARG A 106 9.25 -7.58 3.74
C ARG A 106 8.33 -8.47 2.90
N VAL A 107 7.19 -7.98 2.45
CA VAL A 107 6.28 -8.72 1.57
C VAL A 107 6.95 -9.04 0.24
N CYS A 108 7.60 -8.05 -0.37
CA CYS A 108 8.30 -8.23 -1.65
C CYS A 108 9.47 -9.21 -1.54
N MET A 109 10.24 -9.12 -0.46
CA MET A 109 11.32 -10.05 -0.18
C MET A 109 10.81 -11.49 0.02
N ALA A 110 9.73 -11.64 0.79
CA ALA A 110 9.10 -12.93 1.03
C ALA A 110 8.54 -13.54 -0.26
N LEU A 111 7.98 -12.73 -1.14
CA LEU A 111 7.52 -13.20 -2.44
C LEU A 111 8.68 -13.70 -3.30
N ALA A 112 9.78 -12.96 -3.37
CA ALA A 112 10.97 -13.37 -4.11
C ALA A 112 11.53 -14.70 -3.55
N ASN A 113 11.60 -14.83 -2.24
CA ASN A 113 12.04 -16.05 -1.57
C ASN A 113 11.08 -17.22 -1.81
N SER A 114 9.76 -16.94 -1.85
CA SER A 114 8.75 -17.96 -2.15
C SER A 114 8.91 -18.53 -3.55
N VAL A 115 9.18 -17.68 -4.53
CA VAL A 115 9.43 -18.11 -5.91
C VAL A 115 10.67 -19.01 -5.99
N THR A 116 11.75 -18.63 -5.31
CA THR A 116 12.99 -19.39 -5.29
C THR A 116 12.84 -20.72 -4.58
N ALA A 117 12.15 -20.74 -3.43
CA ALA A 117 11.99 -21.94 -2.59
C ALA A 117 10.89 -22.88 -3.09
N GLY A 118 9.97 -22.42 -3.94
CA GLY A 118 8.83 -23.20 -4.39
C GLY A 118 7.77 -23.43 -3.31
N GLU A 119 7.72 -22.56 -2.29
CA GLU A 119 6.73 -22.63 -1.21
C GLU A 119 6.26 -21.24 -0.83
N ASN A 120 5.10 -21.17 -0.16
CA ASN A 120 4.53 -19.88 0.26
C ASN A 120 5.15 -19.43 1.59
N LEU A 121 6.00 -18.41 1.52
CA LEU A 121 6.66 -17.77 2.66
C LEU A 121 6.06 -16.39 2.99
N LEU A 122 4.93 -16.02 2.37
CA LEU A 122 4.32 -14.71 2.55
C LEU A 122 3.77 -14.54 3.96
N GLU A 123 4.11 -13.41 4.57
CA GLU A 123 3.50 -12.93 5.79
C GLU A 123 2.87 -11.58 5.48
N LEU A 124 1.54 -11.53 5.47
CA LEU A 124 0.80 -10.35 5.07
C LEU A 124 0.56 -9.42 6.26
N PRO A 125 0.55 -8.11 6.04
CA PRO A 125 0.25 -7.15 7.09
C PRO A 125 -1.22 -7.19 7.49
N GLU A 126 -1.48 -6.85 8.76
CA GLU A 126 -2.81 -6.67 9.31
C GLU A 126 -2.99 -5.23 9.75
N LEU A 127 -4.20 -4.71 9.55
CA LEU A 127 -4.56 -3.39 9.99
C LEU A 127 -4.59 -3.33 11.52
N ILE A 128 -3.98 -2.30 12.08
CA ILE A 128 -4.11 -1.92 13.48
C ILE A 128 -4.63 -0.47 13.54
N PRO A 129 -5.10 0.01 14.70
CA PRO A 129 -5.47 1.42 14.83
C PRO A 129 -4.34 2.32 14.36
N LEU A 130 -4.68 3.41 13.68
CA LEU A 130 -3.69 4.30 13.08
C LEU A 130 -2.68 4.81 14.11
N GLU A 131 -1.42 4.51 13.88
CA GLU A 131 -0.32 4.92 14.74
C GLU A 131 0.86 5.29 13.86
N LEU A 132 1.34 6.53 14.04
CA LEU A 132 2.50 7.01 13.31
C LEU A 132 3.77 6.51 13.99
N HIS A 133 4.72 6.01 13.21
CA HIS A 133 6.01 5.60 13.74
C HIS A 133 6.74 6.81 14.35
N GLN A 134 7.23 6.64 15.58
CA GLN A 134 8.02 7.65 16.26
C GLN A 134 9.50 7.27 16.20
N TYR A 135 10.31 8.19 15.75
CA TYR A 135 11.77 8.04 15.78
C TYR A 135 12.25 8.38 17.19
N GLU A 136 12.98 7.47 17.79
CA GLU A 136 13.67 7.72 19.05
C GLU A 136 14.97 8.47 18.84
#